data_569fc7d1db20b0ff18a53464d06eb23e
#
_entry.id   569fc7d1db20b0ff18a53464d06eb23e
#
_cell.length_a   1.000
_cell.length_b   1.000
_cell.length_c   1.000
_cell.angle_alpha   90.00
_cell.angle_beta   90.00
_cell.angle_gamma   90.00
#
_symmetry.space_group_name_H-M   'P 1'
#
loop_
_entity.id
_entity.type
_entity.pdbx_description
1 polymer ?
#
loop_
_entity_poly.entity_id
_entity_poly.type
_entity_poly.pdbx_seq_one_letter_code
_entity_poly.pdbx_strand_id
1 'polypeptide(L)'
;VGENLGAKVYVVAAEDKVYYHLAAVFVCNLLSALMQAGTGIMERIDIDFDPFIPIIRATMNNIETKGPLAALTGPIVRGDDKTILSHLAAMSDMSLHKEIYLALSKMAFQMAQERGTLDGSQTDVIRRLLDNT
;
A
#
# COMPACT_ATOMS: atom_id res chain seq x y z
N VAL A 1 -2.45 27.45 -20.46
CA VAL A 1 -1.50 26.51 -21.10
C VAL A 1 -2.00 25.06 -21.01
N GLY A 2 -2.50 24.61 -19.85
CA GLY A 2 -2.98 23.24 -19.66
C GLY A 2 -4.21 22.87 -20.51
N GLU A 3 -5.15 23.78 -20.72
CA GLU A 3 -6.37 23.55 -21.51
C GLU A 3 -6.06 23.28 -22.99
N ASN A 4 -5.05 23.94 -23.54
CA ASN A 4 -4.62 23.76 -24.94
C ASN A 4 -3.93 22.41 -25.20
N LEU A 5 -3.59 21.66 -24.14
CA LEU A 5 -2.96 20.33 -24.21
C LEU A 5 -3.96 19.20 -23.91
N GLY A 6 -5.26 19.52 -23.76
CA GLY A 6 -6.29 18.56 -23.38
C GLY A 6 -6.17 18.06 -21.92
N ALA A 7 -5.35 18.71 -21.11
CA ALA A 7 -5.17 18.38 -19.70
C ALA A 7 -6.33 18.93 -18.86
N LYS A 8 -6.83 18.13 -17.91
CA LYS A 8 -7.82 18.59 -16.94
C LYS A 8 -7.15 19.56 -15.96
N VAL A 9 -7.64 20.80 -15.90
CA VAL A 9 -7.10 21.83 -15.03
C VAL A 9 -7.91 21.91 -13.75
N TYR A 10 -7.23 21.87 -12.61
CA TYR A 10 -7.81 22.05 -11.28
C TYR A 10 -7.29 23.33 -10.67
N VAL A 11 -8.18 24.13 -10.08
CA VAL A 11 -7.82 25.32 -9.30
C VAL A 11 -7.76 24.90 -7.83
N VAL A 12 -6.60 25.07 -7.21
CA VAL A 12 -6.37 24.78 -5.79
C VAL A 12 -6.17 26.12 -5.08
N ALA A 13 -6.94 26.39 -4.02
CA ALA A 13 -6.80 27.57 -3.19
C ALA A 13 -5.41 27.60 -2.53
N ALA A 14 -4.93 28.79 -2.19
CA ALA A 14 -3.56 28.95 -1.67
C ALA A 14 -3.35 28.18 -0.36
N GLU A 15 -4.34 28.17 0.52
CA GLU A 15 -4.37 27.46 1.78
C GLU A 15 -4.40 25.93 1.61
N ASP A 16 -4.92 25.41 0.50
CA ASP A 16 -5.05 23.98 0.23
C ASP A 16 -3.84 23.37 -0.47
N LYS A 17 -2.89 24.19 -0.92
CA LYS A 17 -1.68 23.71 -1.63
C LYS A 17 -0.86 22.72 -0.80
N VAL A 18 -0.86 22.86 0.53
CA VAL A 18 -0.16 21.93 1.43
C VAL A 18 -0.75 20.53 1.33
N TYR A 19 -2.07 20.40 1.26
CA TYR A 19 -2.74 19.10 1.13
C TYR A 19 -2.49 18.46 -0.23
N TYR A 20 -2.53 19.26 -1.30
CA TYR A 20 -2.17 18.79 -2.64
C TYR A 20 -0.72 18.27 -2.70
N HIS A 21 0.22 19.04 -2.15
CA HIS A 21 1.63 18.62 -2.10
C HIS A 21 1.82 17.38 -1.23
N LEU A 22 1.19 17.31 -0.06
CA LEU A 22 1.23 16.15 0.82
C LEU A 22 0.71 14.89 0.12
N ALA A 23 -0.42 14.97 -0.58
CA ALA A 23 -0.94 13.86 -1.36
C ALA A 23 0.07 13.40 -2.44
N ALA A 24 0.70 14.32 -3.16
CA ALA A 24 1.72 14.00 -4.16
C ALA A 24 2.96 13.33 -3.53
N VAL A 25 3.37 13.75 -2.33
CA VAL A 25 4.45 13.10 -1.57
C VAL A 25 4.07 11.65 -1.28
N PHE A 26 2.85 11.37 -0.81
CA PHE A 26 2.40 10.01 -0.54
C PHE A 26 2.42 9.12 -1.77
N VAL A 27 1.85 9.57 -2.88
CA VAL A 27 1.67 8.71 -4.07
C VAL A 27 2.87 8.66 -5.02
N CYS A 28 3.88 9.52 -4.82
CA CYS A 28 5.09 9.55 -5.65
C CYS A 28 6.36 9.31 -4.83
N ASN A 29 6.68 10.19 -3.89
CA ASN A 29 7.96 10.12 -3.18
C ASN A 29 8.01 8.92 -2.22
N LEU A 30 6.97 8.74 -1.40
CA LEU A 30 6.90 7.60 -0.47
C LEU A 30 6.68 6.27 -1.20
N LEU A 31 6.08 6.27 -2.38
CA LEU A 31 6.02 5.08 -3.23
C LEU A 31 7.43 4.60 -3.60
N SER A 32 8.35 5.50 -3.96
CA SER A 32 9.75 5.13 -4.24
C SER A 32 10.43 4.53 -3.02
N ALA A 33 10.20 5.08 -1.82
CA ALA A 33 10.74 4.53 -0.58
C ALA A 33 10.15 3.14 -0.28
N LEU A 34 8.85 2.93 -0.57
CA LEU A 34 8.21 1.62 -0.42
C LEU A 34 8.81 0.58 -1.38
N MET A 35 9.10 0.96 -2.63
CA MET A 35 9.79 0.08 -3.59
C MET A 35 11.18 -0.30 -3.08
N GLN A 36 11.93 0.65 -2.51
CA GLN A 36 13.25 0.38 -1.91
C GLN A 36 13.14 -0.58 -0.71
N ALA A 37 12.11 -0.46 0.13
CA ALA A 37 11.87 -1.43 1.20
C ALA A 37 11.63 -2.84 0.64
N GLY A 38 10.87 -2.97 -0.45
CA GLY A 38 10.69 -4.25 -1.16
C GLY A 38 12.00 -4.82 -1.70
N THR A 39 12.86 -3.97 -2.28
CA THR A 39 14.20 -4.36 -2.75
C THR A 39 15.03 -4.96 -1.62
N GLY A 40 15.10 -4.29 -0.46
CA GLY A 40 15.85 -4.78 0.70
C GLY A 40 15.36 -6.13 1.25
N ILE A 41 14.09 -6.47 1.05
CA ILE A 41 13.57 -7.81 1.40
C ILE A 41 14.07 -8.85 0.39
N MET A 42 14.12 -8.53 -0.90
CA MET A 42 14.58 -9.45 -1.97
C MET A 42 16.08 -9.72 -1.91
N GLU A 43 16.88 -8.73 -1.50
CA GLU A 43 18.33 -8.89 -1.28
C GLU A 43 18.64 -10.00 -0.28
N ARG A 44 17.73 -10.31 0.66
CA ARG A 44 17.93 -11.41 1.64
C ARG A 44 17.87 -12.81 1.00
N ILE A 45 17.39 -12.92 -0.20
CA ILE A 45 17.31 -14.18 -0.96
C ILE A 45 18.05 -14.08 -2.29
N ASP A 46 18.98 -13.12 -2.41
CA ASP A 46 19.85 -12.90 -3.57
C ASP A 46 19.07 -12.73 -4.89
N ILE A 47 17.92 -12.03 -4.84
CA ILE A 47 17.10 -11.74 -6.02
C ILE A 47 17.00 -10.22 -6.21
N ASP A 48 17.25 -9.77 -7.44
CA ASP A 48 17.12 -8.38 -7.85
C ASP A 48 15.65 -7.92 -7.88
N PHE A 49 15.44 -6.61 -8.04
CA PHE A 49 14.11 -6.00 -8.08
C PHE A 49 13.34 -6.27 -9.40
N ASP A 50 14.03 -6.61 -10.47
CA ASP A 50 13.47 -6.77 -11.83
C ASP A 50 12.21 -7.64 -11.93
N PRO A 51 12.08 -8.78 -11.20
CA PRO A 51 10.88 -9.60 -11.23
C PRO A 51 9.60 -8.88 -10.79
N PHE A 52 9.74 -7.79 -10.02
CA PHE A 52 8.58 -7.01 -9.56
C PHE A 52 8.05 -6.01 -10.59
N ILE A 53 8.84 -5.60 -11.57
CA ILE A 53 8.45 -4.58 -12.55
C ILE A 53 7.13 -4.91 -13.27
N PRO A 54 6.92 -6.14 -13.79
CA PRO A 54 5.63 -6.49 -14.41
C PRO A 54 4.46 -6.43 -13.42
N ILE A 55 4.67 -6.85 -12.16
CA ILE A 55 3.65 -6.86 -11.12
C ILE A 55 3.28 -5.43 -10.72
N ILE A 56 4.28 -4.54 -10.58
CA ILE A 56 4.07 -3.12 -10.30
C ILE A 56 3.24 -2.47 -11.41
N ARG A 57 3.59 -2.72 -12.69
CA ARG A 57 2.83 -2.20 -13.83
C ARG A 57 1.37 -2.67 -13.81
N ALA A 58 1.14 -3.96 -13.53
CA ALA A 58 -0.21 -4.50 -13.41
C ALA A 58 -0.99 -3.85 -12.26
N THR A 59 -0.33 -3.62 -11.11
CA THR A 59 -0.92 -2.93 -9.96
C THR A 59 -1.29 -1.48 -10.31
N MET A 60 -0.39 -0.74 -10.96
CA MET A 60 -0.66 0.64 -11.38
C MET A 60 -1.81 0.73 -12.38
N ASN A 61 -1.85 -0.18 -13.36
CA ASN A 61 -2.97 -0.26 -14.31
C ASN A 61 -4.32 -0.58 -13.61
N ASN A 62 -4.32 -1.45 -12.60
CA ASN A 62 -5.52 -1.72 -11.81
C ASN A 62 -5.96 -0.49 -11.00
N ILE A 63 -5.02 0.26 -10.42
CA ILE A 63 -5.32 1.51 -9.70
C ILE A 63 -5.90 2.56 -10.65
N GLU A 64 -5.33 2.72 -11.84
CA GLU A 64 -5.80 3.65 -12.86
C GLU A 64 -7.23 3.33 -13.32
N THR A 65 -7.53 2.05 -13.54
CA THR A 65 -8.82 1.61 -14.11
C THR A 65 -9.94 1.48 -13.09
N LYS A 66 -9.63 1.10 -11.83
CA LYS A 66 -10.62 0.76 -10.81
C LYS A 66 -10.62 1.70 -9.60
N GLY A 67 -9.60 2.56 -9.50
CA GLY A 67 -9.30 3.33 -8.30
C GLY A 67 -8.56 2.51 -7.22
N PRO A 68 -7.85 3.18 -6.30
CA PRO A 68 -7.01 2.51 -5.30
C PRO A 68 -7.79 1.58 -4.35
N LEU A 69 -8.99 1.99 -3.93
CA LEU A 69 -9.82 1.19 -3.03
C LEU A 69 -10.18 -0.17 -3.65
N ALA A 70 -10.69 -0.18 -4.88
CA ALA A 70 -11.13 -1.40 -5.56
C ALA A 70 -9.95 -2.24 -6.08
N ALA A 71 -8.80 -1.62 -6.36
CA ALA A 71 -7.60 -2.30 -6.84
C ALA A 71 -6.84 -3.08 -5.76
N LEU A 72 -7.09 -2.78 -4.46
CA LEU A 72 -6.38 -3.42 -3.36
C LEU A 72 -6.61 -4.93 -3.36
N THR A 73 -5.52 -5.68 -3.26
CA THR A 73 -5.47 -7.15 -3.14
C THR A 73 -4.54 -7.55 -1.98
N GLY A 74 -4.36 -8.82 -1.74
CA GLY A 74 -3.39 -9.31 -0.76
C GLY A 74 -4.02 -9.98 0.46
N PRO A 75 -3.18 -10.42 1.42
CA PRO A 75 -3.63 -11.24 2.55
C PRO A 75 -4.61 -10.51 3.48
N ILE A 76 -4.43 -9.20 3.69
CA ILE A 76 -5.35 -8.40 4.53
C ILE A 76 -6.77 -8.44 3.97
N VAL A 77 -6.94 -8.20 2.67
CA VAL A 77 -8.27 -8.17 2.02
C VAL A 77 -8.94 -9.54 2.00
N ARG A 78 -8.14 -10.62 1.99
CA ARG A 78 -8.64 -12.00 2.03
C ARG A 78 -8.84 -12.55 3.44
N GLY A 79 -8.45 -11.82 4.48
CA GLY A 79 -8.49 -12.30 5.86
C GLY A 79 -7.51 -13.45 6.12
N ASP A 80 -6.38 -13.49 5.42
CA ASP A 80 -5.37 -14.56 5.48
C ASP A 80 -4.38 -14.28 6.64
N ASP A 81 -4.81 -14.59 7.84
CA ASP A 81 -4.06 -14.40 9.08
C ASP A 81 -2.74 -15.20 9.12
N LYS A 82 -2.71 -16.40 8.54
CA LYS A 82 -1.50 -17.24 8.50
C LYS A 82 -0.39 -16.57 7.68
N THR A 83 -0.74 -16.01 6.53
CA THR A 83 0.23 -15.28 5.70
C THR A 83 0.73 -14.03 6.42
N ILE A 84 -0.15 -13.29 7.10
CA ILE A 84 0.24 -12.09 7.87
C ILE A 84 1.21 -12.48 9.00
N LEU A 85 0.91 -13.51 9.77
CA LEU A 85 1.81 -14.03 10.83
C LEU A 85 3.17 -14.43 10.28
N SER A 86 3.20 -15.12 9.14
CA SER A 86 4.46 -15.51 8.48
C SER A 86 5.30 -14.29 8.06
N HIS A 87 4.65 -13.24 7.53
CA HIS A 87 5.33 -11.99 7.17
C HIS A 87 5.91 -11.30 8.41
N LEU A 88 5.13 -11.21 9.51
CA LEU A 88 5.58 -10.59 10.75
C LEU A 88 6.77 -11.35 11.36
N ALA A 89 6.75 -12.67 11.33
CA ALA A 89 7.84 -13.51 11.80
C ALA A 89 9.12 -13.31 10.94
N ALA A 90 8.97 -13.23 9.63
CA ALA A 90 10.08 -13.01 8.70
C ALA A 90 10.77 -11.64 8.89
N MET A 91 10.06 -10.67 9.45
CA MET A 91 10.57 -9.32 9.73
C MET A 91 11.07 -9.14 11.19
N SER A 92 11.35 -10.22 11.91
CA SER A 92 11.75 -10.16 13.33
C SER A 92 13.01 -9.31 13.59
N ASP A 93 13.93 -9.26 12.63
CA ASP A 93 15.18 -8.48 12.65
C ASP A 93 15.15 -7.25 11.73
N MET A 94 13.96 -6.87 11.22
CA MET A 94 13.76 -5.79 10.24
C MET A 94 12.78 -4.74 10.80
N SER A 95 13.17 -4.04 11.88
CA SER A 95 12.28 -3.15 12.64
C SER A 95 11.56 -2.11 11.76
N LEU A 96 12.30 -1.37 10.92
CA LEU A 96 11.72 -0.35 10.05
C LEU A 96 10.76 -0.95 8.99
N HIS A 97 11.10 -2.09 8.39
CA HIS A 97 10.21 -2.78 7.43
C HIS A 97 8.92 -3.24 8.13
N LYS A 98 9.03 -3.75 9.35
CA LYS A 98 7.89 -4.15 10.17
C LYS A 98 6.97 -2.96 10.49
N GLU A 99 7.52 -1.81 10.87
CA GLU A 99 6.77 -0.58 11.12
C GLU A 99 6.01 -0.12 9.86
N ILE A 100 6.69 -0.07 8.71
CA ILE A 100 6.08 0.27 7.41
C ILE A 100 4.96 -0.73 7.07
N TYR A 101 5.23 -2.03 7.22
CA TYR A 101 4.26 -3.08 6.96
C TYR A 101 3.01 -2.92 7.81
N LEU A 102 3.16 -2.72 9.12
CA LEU A 102 2.03 -2.54 10.05
C LEU A 102 1.22 -1.28 9.74
N ALA A 103 1.89 -0.15 9.48
CA ALA A 103 1.20 1.10 9.15
C ALA A 103 0.36 0.98 7.89
N LEU A 104 0.93 0.41 6.82
CA LEU A 104 0.21 0.20 5.56
C LEU A 104 -0.85 -0.91 5.67
N SER A 105 -0.60 -1.94 6.48
CA SER A 105 -1.59 -3.00 6.73
C SER A 105 -2.81 -2.47 7.49
N LYS A 106 -2.65 -1.52 8.41
CA LYS A 106 -3.77 -0.83 9.06
C LYS A 106 -4.62 -0.04 8.06
N MET A 107 -3.98 0.66 7.13
CA MET A 107 -4.70 1.34 6.03
C MET A 107 -5.42 0.32 5.14
N ALA A 108 -4.76 -0.76 4.73
CA ALA A 108 -5.34 -1.82 3.92
C ALA A 108 -6.53 -2.50 4.64
N PHE A 109 -6.46 -2.65 5.96
CA PHE A 109 -7.55 -3.20 6.78
C PHE A 109 -8.78 -2.27 6.78
N GLN A 110 -8.59 -0.96 6.92
CA GLN A 110 -9.68 0.01 6.79
C GLN A 110 -10.34 -0.07 5.40
N MET A 111 -9.54 -0.15 4.34
CA MET A 111 -10.04 -0.32 2.97
C MET A 111 -10.80 -1.64 2.79
N ALA A 112 -10.34 -2.75 3.39
CA ALA A 112 -11.02 -4.04 3.35
C ALA A 112 -12.38 -3.99 4.07
N GLN A 113 -12.46 -3.29 5.21
CA GLN A 113 -13.71 -3.06 5.94
C GLN A 113 -14.69 -2.22 5.13
N GLU A 114 -14.24 -1.13 4.50
CA GLU A 114 -15.06 -0.29 3.63
C GLU A 114 -15.64 -1.08 2.45
N ARG A 115 -14.86 -2.02 1.90
CA ARG A 115 -15.31 -2.91 0.81
C ARG A 115 -16.21 -4.05 1.29
N GLY A 116 -16.30 -4.32 2.58
CA GLY A 116 -17.05 -5.45 3.13
C GLY A 116 -16.48 -6.82 2.71
N THR A 117 -15.16 -6.94 2.52
CA THR A 117 -14.50 -8.18 2.06
C THR A 117 -14.19 -9.15 3.21
N LEU A 118 -14.25 -8.70 4.45
CA LEU A 118 -13.97 -9.49 5.64
C LEU A 118 -15.26 -9.80 6.40
N ASP A 119 -15.40 -11.04 6.86
CA ASP A 119 -16.43 -11.38 7.85
C ASP A 119 -16.05 -10.91 9.27
N GLY A 120 -16.97 -11.07 10.24
CA GLY A 120 -16.75 -10.63 11.62
C GLY A 120 -15.56 -11.33 12.29
N SER A 121 -15.39 -12.64 12.07
CA SER A 121 -14.30 -13.41 12.64
C SER A 121 -12.94 -12.98 12.07
N GLN A 122 -12.85 -12.83 10.75
CA GLN A 122 -11.66 -12.34 10.06
C GLN A 122 -11.30 -10.93 10.52
N THR A 123 -12.29 -10.04 10.64
CA THR A 123 -12.12 -8.68 11.13
C THR A 123 -11.47 -8.67 12.52
N ASP A 124 -11.94 -9.47 13.45
CA ASP A 124 -11.43 -9.51 14.82
C ASP A 124 -10.02 -10.12 14.89
N VAL A 125 -9.72 -11.12 14.09
CA VAL A 125 -8.39 -11.72 14.01
C VAL A 125 -7.37 -10.73 13.45
N ILE A 126 -7.66 -10.14 12.29
CA ILE A 126 -6.75 -9.17 11.65
C ILE A 126 -6.50 -7.96 12.56
N ARG A 127 -7.55 -7.40 13.17
CA ARG A 127 -7.40 -6.29 14.12
C ARG A 127 -6.41 -6.63 15.23
N ARG A 128 -6.60 -7.78 15.88
CA ARG A 128 -5.69 -8.22 16.97
C ARG A 128 -4.25 -8.38 16.51
N LEU A 129 -4.02 -8.92 15.32
CA LEU A 129 -2.68 -9.06 14.76
C LEU A 129 -2.01 -7.71 14.49
N LEU A 130 -2.76 -6.71 14.03
CA LEU A 130 -2.20 -5.40 13.70
C LEU A 130 -2.01 -4.49 14.93
N ASP A 131 -2.73 -4.74 16.03
CA ASP A 131 -2.69 -3.90 17.23
C ASP A 131 -1.70 -4.42 18.30
N ASN A 132 -1.43 -5.73 18.34
CA ASN A 132 -0.62 -6.37 19.38
C ASN A 132 0.81 -6.69 18.93
N THR A 133 1.26 -6.20 17.80
CA THR A 133 2.58 -6.45 17.22
C THR A 133 3.41 -5.20 17.14
#